data_d27e02181465e9c0e60e4df98413cf8b
#
_entry.id   d27e02181465e9c0e60e4df98413cf8b
#
_cell.length_a   1.000
_cell.length_b   1.000
_cell.length_c   1.000
_cell.angle_alpha   90.00
_cell.angle_beta   90.00
_cell.angle_gamma   90.00
#
_symmetry.space_group_name_H-M   'P 1'
#
loop_
_entity.id
_entity.type
_entity.pdbx_description
1 polymer ?
#
loop_
_entity_poly.entity_id
_entity_poly.type
_entity_poly.pdbx_seq_one_letter_code
_entity_poly.pdbx_strand_id
1 'polypeptide(L)'
;IFSSQKTICRKLRKKINKRKKTRSVTTKADIVIEMNRKTEKLTSENVLGYIEGSDLKEELLILTAHYDHLGKDDTTVYNGADDDGSGTVALLELAEAFSLAKKDGKGPRRSILIMPVAGEEKGLLGSQYYTDKPLFPLEKTIADLNIDMIGRLDEKHKDNSNYVYLIGADKLSTELHKISE
;
A
#
# COMPACT_ATOMS: atom_id res chain seq x y z
N ILE A 1 -31.12 8.65 32.63
CA ILE A 1 -30.98 9.74 31.63
C ILE A 1 -30.68 9.16 30.25
N PHE A 2 -29.83 8.14 30.08
CA PHE A 2 -29.48 7.56 28.77
C PHE A 2 -30.61 6.81 28.06
N SER A 3 -31.61 6.26 28.75
CA SER A 3 -32.72 5.52 28.13
C SER A 3 -33.69 6.41 27.38
N SER A 4 -33.96 7.61 27.86
CA SER A 4 -34.85 8.57 27.18
C SER A 4 -34.27 9.16 25.94
N GLN A 5 -32.95 9.42 25.89
CA GLN A 5 -32.26 9.94 24.73
C GLN A 5 -32.14 8.90 23.58
N LYS A 6 -31.89 7.61 23.90
CA LYS A 6 -31.96 6.53 22.92
C LYS A 6 -33.32 6.48 22.22
N THR A 7 -34.40 6.69 22.95
CA THR A 7 -35.77 6.70 22.45
C THR A 7 -36.01 7.90 21.51
N ILE A 8 -35.50 9.08 21.86
CA ILE A 8 -35.61 10.29 21.01
C ILE A 8 -34.83 10.09 19.70
N CYS A 9 -33.60 9.61 19.75
CA CYS A 9 -32.78 9.34 18.56
C CYS A 9 -33.44 8.31 17.62
N ARG A 10 -34.01 7.23 18.17
CA ARG A 10 -34.74 6.22 17.37
C ARG A 10 -35.96 6.80 16.68
N LYS A 11 -36.77 7.61 17.38
CA LYS A 11 -37.94 8.28 16.80
C LYS A 11 -37.54 9.28 15.72
N LEU A 12 -36.45 10.04 15.95
CA LEU A 12 -35.93 11.01 14.99
C LEU A 12 -35.44 10.31 13.72
N ARG A 13 -34.65 9.25 13.86
CA ARG A 13 -34.16 8.43 12.74
C ARG A 13 -35.31 7.87 11.90
N LYS A 14 -36.35 7.33 12.53
CA LYS A 14 -37.56 6.84 11.81
C LYS A 14 -38.25 7.96 11.01
N LYS A 15 -38.37 9.17 11.60
CA LYS A 15 -38.99 10.32 10.93
C LYS A 15 -38.14 10.83 9.77
N ILE A 16 -36.82 10.90 9.92
CA ILE A 16 -35.90 11.29 8.83
C ILE A 16 -35.98 10.29 7.67
N ASN A 17 -35.91 8.99 7.97
CA ASN A 17 -35.99 7.95 6.95
C ASN A 17 -37.30 7.95 6.18
N LYS A 18 -38.44 8.19 6.88
CA LYS A 18 -39.77 8.24 6.26
C LYS A 18 -39.97 9.48 5.38
N ARG A 19 -39.48 10.64 5.83
CA ARG A 19 -39.73 11.93 5.17
C ARG A 19 -38.63 12.38 4.24
N LYS A 20 -37.46 11.72 4.26
CA LYS A 20 -36.28 12.09 3.49
C LYS A 20 -35.84 13.55 3.69
N LYS A 21 -36.16 14.14 4.86
CA LYS A 21 -35.78 15.51 5.22
C LYS A 21 -34.95 15.48 6.49
N THR A 22 -33.87 16.24 6.49
CA THR A 22 -33.05 16.45 7.68
C THR A 22 -33.85 17.14 8.78
N ARG A 23 -33.56 16.79 10.02
CA ARG A 23 -34.17 17.41 11.19
C ARG A 23 -33.13 17.45 12.31
N SER A 24 -32.82 18.64 12.79
CA SER A 24 -31.99 18.86 13.97
C SER A 24 -32.84 19.08 15.21
N VAL A 25 -32.31 18.69 16.33
CA VAL A 25 -32.91 18.91 17.66
C VAL A 25 -31.81 19.46 18.55
N THR A 26 -32.07 20.60 19.16
CA THR A 26 -31.18 21.14 20.19
C THR A 26 -31.57 20.56 21.54
N THR A 27 -30.61 20.04 22.25
CA THR A 27 -30.80 19.55 23.61
C THR A 27 -29.90 20.37 24.54
N LYS A 28 -30.40 20.64 25.77
CA LYS A 28 -29.54 21.17 26.83
C LYS A 28 -28.90 19.97 27.51
N ALA A 29 -27.66 19.76 27.27
CA ALA A 29 -26.87 18.71 27.91
C ALA A 29 -25.42 19.21 28.11
N ASP A 30 -24.91 19.02 29.29
CA ASP A 30 -23.48 19.17 29.56
C ASP A 30 -22.81 17.83 29.24
N ILE A 31 -21.80 17.89 28.38
CA ILE A 31 -21.03 16.72 27.97
C ILE A 31 -19.61 16.91 28.47
N VAL A 32 -19.18 16.00 29.34
CA VAL A 32 -17.77 15.89 29.75
C VAL A 32 -17.18 14.71 29.01
N ILE A 33 -16.12 14.95 28.25
CA ILE A 33 -15.38 13.94 27.54
C ILE A 33 -13.98 13.90 28.13
N GLU A 34 -13.63 12.78 28.76
CA GLU A 34 -12.28 12.50 29.21
C GLU A 34 -11.65 11.54 28.20
N MET A 35 -10.54 11.94 27.62
CA MET A 35 -9.79 11.12 26.67
C MET A 35 -8.37 10.92 27.17
N ASN A 36 -7.98 9.66 27.32
CA ASN A 36 -6.60 9.29 27.58
C ASN A 36 -5.98 8.80 26.25
N ARG A 37 -4.94 9.49 25.82
CA ARG A 37 -4.17 9.09 24.64
C ARG A 37 -2.87 8.46 25.10
N LYS A 38 -2.69 7.17 24.77
CA LYS A 38 -1.40 6.49 24.89
C LYS A 38 -0.74 6.54 23.51
N THR A 39 0.46 7.08 23.45
CA THR A 39 1.27 7.07 22.23
C THR A 39 2.37 6.05 22.38
N GLU A 40 2.42 5.08 21.49
CA GLU A 40 3.53 4.14 21.37
C GLU A 40 4.34 4.52 20.13
N LYS A 41 5.66 4.57 20.27
CA LYS A 41 6.57 4.81 19.16
C LYS A 41 7.12 3.47 18.71
N LEU A 42 6.80 3.12 17.47
CA LEU A 42 7.37 1.96 16.79
C LEU A 42 8.39 2.43 15.78
N THR A 43 9.43 1.64 15.56
CA THR A 43 10.43 1.85 14.51
C THR A 43 10.40 0.66 13.58
N SER A 44 10.51 0.93 12.29
CA SER A 44 10.64 -0.07 11.24
C SER A 44 11.60 0.45 10.17
N GLU A 45 11.97 -0.37 9.22
CA GLU A 45 12.99 -0.09 8.23
C GLU A 45 12.48 -0.49 6.83
N ASN A 46 12.85 0.28 5.80
CA ASN A 46 12.80 -0.22 4.44
C ASN A 46 14.07 -1.02 4.18
N VAL A 47 13.95 -2.15 3.51
CA VAL A 47 15.10 -2.96 3.11
C VAL A 47 15.46 -2.61 1.67
N LEU A 48 16.73 -2.36 1.39
CA LEU A 48 17.17 -1.92 0.07
C LEU A 48 18.20 -2.88 -0.52
N GLY A 49 17.91 -3.40 -1.70
CA GLY A 49 18.83 -4.16 -2.54
C GLY A 49 19.14 -3.39 -3.82
N TYR A 50 20.42 -3.14 -4.10
CA TYR A 50 20.85 -2.38 -5.27
C TYR A 50 21.60 -3.25 -6.26
N ILE A 51 21.18 -3.21 -7.52
CA ILE A 51 21.83 -3.87 -8.64
C ILE A 51 22.25 -2.78 -9.64
N GLU A 52 23.56 -2.52 -9.70
CA GLU A 52 24.09 -1.54 -10.65
C GLU A 52 23.89 -1.99 -12.09
N GLY A 53 23.38 -1.10 -12.91
CA GLY A 53 23.21 -1.29 -14.35
C GLY A 53 24.52 -1.22 -15.14
N SER A 54 24.43 -1.39 -16.45
CA SER A 54 25.61 -1.31 -17.33
C SER A 54 25.79 0.08 -17.96
N ASP A 55 25.24 0.32 -19.13
CA ASP A 55 25.46 1.57 -19.90
C ASP A 55 24.50 2.72 -19.51
N LEU A 56 23.38 2.43 -18.88
CA LEU A 56 22.41 3.40 -18.36
C LEU A 56 22.35 3.39 -16.81
N LYS A 57 23.45 3.10 -16.16
CA LYS A 57 23.51 2.89 -14.71
C LYS A 57 23.10 4.10 -13.86
N GLU A 58 23.10 5.31 -14.44
CA GLU A 58 22.63 6.53 -13.79
C GLU A 58 21.10 6.65 -13.74
N GLU A 59 20.39 5.85 -14.52
CA GLU A 59 18.94 5.76 -14.48
C GLU A 59 18.52 4.65 -13.53
N LEU A 60 17.57 4.94 -12.65
CA LEU A 60 17.13 4.03 -11.59
C LEU A 60 15.71 3.56 -11.84
N LEU A 61 15.50 2.26 -11.86
CA LEU A 61 14.20 1.63 -11.77
C LEU A 61 14.01 1.15 -10.33
N ILE A 62 12.91 1.50 -9.68
CA ILE A 62 12.58 1.01 -8.35
C ILE A 62 11.53 -0.09 -8.47
N LEU A 63 11.68 -1.15 -7.69
CA LEU A 63 10.70 -2.21 -7.52
C LEU A 63 10.31 -2.25 -6.04
N THR A 64 9.03 -2.09 -5.76
CA THR A 64 8.51 -2.05 -4.39
C THR A 64 7.44 -3.10 -4.14
N ALA A 65 7.32 -3.51 -2.90
CA ALA A 65 6.23 -4.27 -2.31
C ALA A 65 6.24 -3.98 -0.81
N HIS A 66 5.12 -4.09 -0.13
CA HIS A 66 5.17 -3.91 1.31
C HIS A 66 5.29 -5.25 2.05
N TYR A 67 6.00 -5.26 3.17
CA TYR A 67 6.22 -6.49 3.93
C TYR A 67 5.55 -6.50 5.31
N ASP A 68 4.85 -5.42 5.65
CA ASP A 68 3.98 -5.36 6.82
C ASP A 68 2.55 -5.79 6.46
N HIS A 69 1.77 -6.14 7.48
CA HIS A 69 0.34 -6.39 7.37
C HIS A 69 -0.36 -5.99 8.66
N LEU A 70 -1.68 -6.13 8.72
CA LEU A 70 -2.52 -5.71 9.86
C LEU A 70 -2.17 -6.41 11.18
N GLY A 71 -1.62 -7.62 11.12
CA GLY A 71 -1.20 -8.38 12.28
C GLY A 71 -2.36 -9.06 12.99
N LYS A 72 -2.66 -8.66 14.22
CA LYS A 72 -3.71 -9.29 15.04
C LYS A 72 -4.59 -8.23 15.70
N ASP A 73 -5.90 -8.46 15.64
CA ASP A 73 -6.91 -7.72 16.37
C ASP A 73 -7.71 -8.69 17.25
N ASP A 74 -7.63 -8.51 18.58
CA ASP A 74 -8.24 -9.40 19.59
C ASP A 74 -8.06 -10.90 19.26
N THR A 75 -9.05 -11.51 18.62
CA THR A 75 -9.08 -12.92 18.24
C THR A 75 -8.78 -13.18 16.77
N THR A 76 -8.78 -12.15 15.94
CA THR A 76 -8.58 -12.28 14.49
C THR A 76 -7.10 -12.11 14.15
N VAL A 77 -6.55 -13.05 13.41
CA VAL A 77 -5.19 -12.99 12.84
C VAL A 77 -5.30 -12.71 11.35
N TYR A 78 -4.62 -11.68 10.91
CA TYR A 78 -4.49 -11.29 9.50
C TYR A 78 -3.12 -11.78 9.01
N ASN A 79 -3.12 -12.81 8.17
CA ASN A 79 -1.90 -13.54 7.84
C ASN A 79 -1.02 -12.84 6.79
N GLY A 80 -1.57 -11.97 5.94
CA GLY A 80 -0.80 -11.21 4.96
C GLY A 80 -0.14 -12.03 3.85
N ALA A 81 -0.65 -13.23 3.54
CA ALA A 81 0.00 -14.10 2.57
C ALA A 81 -0.08 -13.58 1.13
N ASP A 82 -1.19 -12.92 0.78
CA ASP A 82 -1.41 -12.29 -0.51
C ASP A 82 -1.14 -10.77 -0.42
N ASP A 83 -1.65 -10.13 0.59
CA ASP A 83 -1.49 -8.72 0.93
C ASP A 83 -0.47 -8.57 2.11
N ASP A 84 0.82 -8.30 1.88
CA ASP A 84 1.50 -8.35 0.57
C ASP A 84 2.68 -9.31 0.59
N GLY A 85 2.48 -10.49 1.18
CA GLY A 85 3.47 -11.57 1.13
C GLY A 85 3.78 -12.01 -0.30
N SER A 86 2.80 -11.96 -1.20
CA SER A 86 2.98 -12.34 -2.61
C SER A 86 3.88 -11.36 -3.36
N GLY A 87 3.71 -10.05 -3.19
CA GLY A 87 4.59 -9.05 -3.79
C GLY A 87 5.98 -9.05 -3.17
N THR A 88 6.08 -9.18 -1.84
CA THR A 88 7.37 -9.29 -1.16
C THR A 88 8.19 -10.48 -1.66
N VAL A 89 7.59 -11.67 -1.82
CA VAL A 89 8.28 -12.85 -2.37
C VAL A 89 8.69 -12.61 -3.83
N ALA A 90 7.81 -11.99 -4.63
CA ALA A 90 8.16 -11.64 -6.02
C ALA A 90 9.39 -10.72 -6.09
N LEU A 91 9.54 -9.76 -5.18
CA LEU A 91 10.75 -8.94 -5.11
C LEU A 91 12.01 -9.75 -4.82
N LEU A 92 11.94 -10.78 -3.95
CA LEU A 92 13.08 -11.64 -3.67
C LEU A 92 13.48 -12.48 -4.90
N GLU A 93 12.50 -13.04 -5.60
CA GLU A 93 12.73 -13.78 -6.85
C GLU A 93 13.33 -12.88 -7.95
N LEU A 94 12.84 -11.65 -8.09
CA LEU A 94 13.39 -10.68 -9.02
C LEU A 94 14.82 -10.27 -8.64
N ALA A 95 15.11 -10.11 -7.34
CA ALA A 95 16.45 -9.81 -6.86
C ALA A 95 17.44 -10.91 -7.23
N GLU A 96 17.07 -12.17 -7.03
CA GLU A 96 17.87 -13.31 -7.42
C GLU A 96 18.07 -13.37 -8.95
N ALA A 97 16.97 -13.26 -9.72
CA ALA A 97 17.00 -13.34 -11.17
C ALA A 97 17.92 -12.27 -11.79
N PHE A 98 17.77 -11.00 -11.39
CA PHE A 98 18.61 -9.92 -11.90
C PHE A 98 20.06 -10.03 -11.44
N SER A 99 20.31 -10.54 -10.23
CA SER A 99 21.67 -10.77 -9.72
C SER A 99 22.37 -11.87 -10.51
N LEU A 100 21.68 -12.97 -10.79
CA LEU A 100 22.19 -14.06 -11.64
C LEU A 100 22.44 -13.60 -13.07
N ALA A 101 21.49 -12.89 -13.67
CA ALA A 101 21.65 -12.32 -15.01
C ALA A 101 22.87 -11.39 -15.09
N LYS A 102 23.08 -10.55 -14.09
CA LYS A 102 24.27 -9.69 -14.00
C LYS A 102 25.56 -10.50 -13.92
N LYS A 103 25.58 -11.54 -13.09
CA LYS A 103 26.74 -12.45 -12.96
C LYS A 103 27.09 -13.13 -14.28
N ASP A 104 26.08 -13.45 -15.07
CA ASP A 104 26.23 -14.07 -16.38
C ASP A 104 26.53 -13.06 -17.52
N GLY A 105 26.77 -11.79 -17.21
CA GLY A 105 27.04 -10.73 -18.19
C GLY A 105 25.81 -10.27 -18.98
N LYS A 106 24.61 -10.64 -18.53
CA LYS A 106 23.30 -10.29 -19.12
C LYS A 106 22.48 -9.39 -18.20
N GLY A 107 23.13 -8.64 -17.34
CA GLY A 107 22.50 -7.75 -16.36
C GLY A 107 21.72 -6.61 -17.02
N PRO A 108 20.93 -5.89 -16.24
CA PRO A 108 20.13 -4.78 -16.72
C PRO A 108 21.02 -3.63 -17.22
N ARG A 109 20.51 -2.85 -18.16
CA ARG A 109 21.16 -1.61 -18.60
C ARG A 109 21.06 -0.53 -17.55
N ARG A 110 19.88 -0.38 -16.93
CA ARG A 110 19.58 0.57 -15.86
C ARG A 110 19.84 -0.06 -14.50
N SER A 111 20.18 0.75 -13.54
CA SER A 111 20.26 0.28 -12.16
C SER A 111 18.87 -0.05 -11.62
N ILE A 112 18.80 -1.07 -10.77
CA ILE A 112 17.57 -1.51 -10.14
C ILE A 112 17.71 -1.37 -8.63
N LEU A 113 16.75 -0.72 -7.99
CA LEU A 113 16.58 -0.69 -6.55
C LEU A 113 15.37 -1.56 -6.17
N ILE A 114 15.63 -2.63 -5.46
CA ILE A 114 14.60 -3.51 -4.90
C ILE A 114 14.37 -3.06 -3.46
N MET A 115 13.14 -2.67 -3.15
CA MET A 115 12.85 -2.01 -1.89
C MET A 115 11.55 -2.53 -1.27
N PRO A 116 11.59 -3.64 -0.51
CA PRO A 116 10.53 -3.94 0.43
C PRO A 116 10.31 -2.78 1.42
N VAL A 117 9.10 -2.23 1.46
CA VAL A 117 8.74 -1.07 2.28
C VAL A 117 7.91 -1.48 3.49
N ALA A 118 8.02 -0.70 4.57
CA ALA A 118 7.31 -0.93 5.82
C ALA A 118 6.21 0.11 6.05
N GLY A 119 5.17 -0.29 6.80
CA GLY A 119 4.13 0.62 7.27
C GLY A 119 3.19 1.10 6.18
N GLU A 120 2.98 0.29 5.15
CA GLU A 120 2.00 0.52 4.10
C GLU A 120 0.60 0.62 4.70
N GLU A 121 0.21 -0.35 5.52
CA GLU A 121 -1.08 -0.50 6.20
C GLU A 121 -1.38 0.64 7.21
N LYS A 122 -0.39 1.45 7.51
CA LYS A 122 -0.50 2.62 8.39
C LYS A 122 -0.45 3.95 7.63
N GLY A 123 -0.54 3.90 6.31
CA GLY A 123 -0.60 5.05 5.42
C GLY A 123 0.69 5.30 4.65
N LEU A 124 1.24 4.27 4.01
CA LEU A 124 2.38 4.36 3.07
C LEU A 124 3.66 4.94 3.72
N LEU A 125 3.89 4.65 5.02
CA LEU A 125 4.93 5.34 5.79
C LEU A 125 6.33 5.08 5.23
N GLY A 126 6.62 3.86 4.80
CA GLY A 126 7.94 3.50 4.27
C GLY A 126 8.24 4.15 2.94
N SER A 127 7.32 4.10 1.99
CA SER A 127 7.48 4.74 0.68
C SER A 127 7.53 6.27 0.81
N GLN A 128 6.71 6.87 1.68
CA GLN A 128 6.79 8.29 1.98
C GLN A 128 8.15 8.65 2.58
N TYR A 129 8.66 7.86 3.53
CA TYR A 129 9.99 8.12 4.12
C TYR A 129 11.09 8.11 3.07
N TYR A 130 11.04 7.16 2.12
CA TYR A 130 12.02 7.11 1.03
C TYR A 130 11.93 8.33 0.11
N THR A 131 10.73 8.76 -0.26
CA THR A 131 10.56 9.96 -1.10
C THR A 131 10.98 11.25 -0.40
N ASP A 132 10.80 11.34 0.93
CA ASP A 132 11.25 12.51 1.72
C ASP A 132 12.77 12.51 1.96
N LYS A 133 13.39 11.33 2.01
CA LYS A 133 14.83 11.14 2.29
C LYS A 133 15.41 10.06 1.37
N PRO A 134 15.45 10.29 0.06
CA PRO A 134 15.88 9.28 -0.89
C PRO A 134 17.38 9.01 -0.76
N LEU A 135 17.76 7.73 -0.89
CA LEU A 135 19.17 7.33 -0.95
C LEU A 135 19.81 7.71 -2.29
N PHE A 136 19.02 7.65 -3.36
CA PHE A 136 19.41 8.08 -4.70
C PHE A 136 18.56 9.28 -5.11
N PRO A 137 19.11 10.24 -5.89
CA PRO A 137 18.36 11.39 -6.35
C PRO A 137 17.06 11.00 -7.09
N LEU A 138 15.92 11.54 -6.69
CA LEU A 138 14.63 11.18 -7.30
C LEU A 138 14.56 11.49 -8.79
N GLU A 139 15.27 12.51 -9.25
CA GLU A 139 15.36 12.86 -10.67
C GLU A 139 16.07 11.80 -11.53
N LYS A 140 16.75 10.85 -10.90
CA LYS A 140 17.34 9.67 -11.56
C LYS A 140 16.37 8.49 -11.63
N THR A 141 15.29 8.53 -10.88
CA THR A 141 14.29 7.46 -10.86
C THR A 141 13.36 7.63 -12.06
N ILE A 142 13.39 6.65 -12.95
CA ILE A 142 12.60 6.67 -14.18
C ILE A 142 11.20 6.11 -13.98
N ALA A 143 11.05 5.13 -13.10
CA ALA A 143 9.77 4.53 -12.71
C ALA A 143 9.90 3.82 -11.37
N ASP A 144 8.76 3.65 -10.69
CA ASP A 144 8.55 2.72 -9.61
C ASP A 144 7.46 1.72 -10.02
N LEU A 145 7.76 0.44 -9.88
CA LEU A 145 6.82 -0.65 -10.13
C LEU A 145 6.50 -1.30 -8.79
N ASN A 146 5.35 -0.94 -8.24
CA ASN A 146 4.84 -1.55 -7.02
C ASN A 146 4.11 -2.86 -7.34
N ILE A 147 4.42 -3.91 -6.60
CA ILE A 147 3.82 -5.23 -6.75
C ILE A 147 3.00 -5.50 -5.50
N ASP A 148 1.71 -5.74 -5.68
CA ASP A 148 0.80 -5.91 -4.56
C ASP A 148 -0.33 -6.89 -4.92
N MET A 149 -0.59 -7.85 -4.01
CA MET A 149 -1.67 -8.82 -4.12
C MET A 149 -1.71 -9.62 -5.45
N ILE A 150 -0.60 -10.17 -5.86
CA ILE A 150 -0.49 -10.97 -7.09
C ILE A 150 -0.70 -12.46 -6.90
N GLY A 151 -0.97 -12.92 -5.68
CA GLY A 151 -1.06 -14.33 -5.32
C GLY A 151 -2.44 -14.96 -5.49
N ARG A 152 -3.48 -14.21 -5.92
CA ARG A 152 -4.86 -14.71 -6.04
C ARG A 152 -5.53 -14.30 -7.33
N LEU A 153 -6.51 -15.12 -7.73
CA LEU A 153 -7.43 -14.82 -8.83
C LEU A 153 -8.67 -14.10 -8.29
N ASP A 154 -9.20 -13.16 -9.03
CA ASP A 154 -10.50 -12.58 -8.76
C ASP A 154 -11.65 -13.37 -9.41
N GLU A 155 -12.88 -13.00 -9.08
CA GLU A 155 -14.08 -13.64 -9.61
C GLU A 155 -14.23 -13.54 -11.13
N LYS A 156 -13.63 -12.52 -11.78
CA LYS A 156 -13.71 -12.30 -13.22
C LYS A 156 -12.73 -13.17 -14.00
N HIS A 157 -11.66 -13.61 -13.36
CA HIS A 157 -10.55 -14.31 -14.00
C HIS A 157 -10.35 -15.74 -13.43
N LYS A 158 -11.42 -16.34 -12.90
CA LYS A 158 -11.38 -17.70 -12.32
C LYS A 158 -10.78 -18.76 -13.25
N ASP A 159 -11.04 -18.62 -14.55
CA ASP A 159 -10.65 -19.59 -15.57
C ASP A 159 -9.36 -19.21 -16.31
N ASN A 160 -8.75 -18.07 -15.97
CA ASN A 160 -7.51 -17.61 -16.59
C ASN A 160 -6.60 -16.96 -15.54
N SER A 161 -5.57 -17.70 -15.11
CA SER A 161 -4.59 -17.22 -14.14
C SER A 161 -3.50 -16.29 -14.70
N ASN A 162 -3.45 -16.14 -16.03
CA ASN A 162 -2.40 -15.37 -16.70
C ASN A 162 -2.81 -13.90 -16.87
N TYR A 163 -2.94 -13.19 -15.78
CA TYR A 163 -3.23 -11.75 -15.79
C TYR A 163 -2.63 -11.05 -14.59
N VAL A 164 -2.42 -9.76 -14.74
CA VAL A 164 -2.20 -8.80 -13.65
C VAL A 164 -2.97 -7.54 -13.97
N TYR A 165 -3.36 -6.79 -12.95
CA TYR A 165 -3.90 -5.46 -13.12
C TYR A 165 -2.77 -4.43 -13.17
N LEU A 166 -2.76 -3.62 -14.20
CA LEU A 166 -1.87 -2.45 -14.27
C LEU A 166 -2.63 -1.22 -13.74
N ILE A 167 -2.17 -0.66 -12.65
CA ILE A 167 -2.82 0.48 -11.99
C ILE A 167 -1.91 1.70 -12.09
N GLY A 168 -2.41 2.75 -12.73
CA GLY A 168 -1.75 4.06 -12.75
C GLY A 168 -0.68 4.26 -13.80
N ALA A 169 -0.31 3.24 -14.59
CA ALA A 169 0.69 3.38 -15.65
C ALA A 169 0.33 4.50 -16.65
N ASP A 170 -0.96 4.69 -16.93
CA ASP A 170 -1.50 5.72 -17.83
C ASP A 170 -1.54 7.14 -17.25
N LYS A 171 -1.30 7.31 -15.95
CA LYS A 171 -1.51 8.60 -15.27
C LYS A 171 -0.40 9.61 -15.52
N LEU A 172 0.85 9.14 -15.57
CA LEU A 172 2.02 10.02 -15.66
C LEU A 172 2.82 9.86 -16.95
N SER A 173 2.73 8.69 -17.60
CA SER A 173 3.52 8.37 -18.81
C SER A 173 2.75 7.48 -19.77
N THR A 174 2.46 8.02 -20.97
CA THR A 174 1.90 7.23 -22.07
C THR A 174 2.88 6.21 -22.63
N GLU A 175 4.18 6.45 -22.50
CA GLU A 175 5.21 5.52 -22.92
C GLU A 175 5.27 4.32 -21.97
N LEU A 176 5.30 4.55 -20.66
CA LEU A 176 5.27 3.47 -19.68
C LEU A 176 4.02 2.60 -19.85
N HIS A 177 2.87 3.23 -20.04
CA HIS A 177 1.62 2.50 -20.29
C HIS A 177 1.72 1.57 -21.50
N LYS A 178 2.20 2.06 -22.64
CA LYS A 178 2.38 1.25 -23.86
C LYS A 178 3.41 0.12 -23.74
N ILE A 179 4.41 0.29 -22.87
CA ILE A 179 5.39 -0.77 -22.60
C ILE A 179 4.79 -1.85 -21.69
N SER A 180 3.86 -1.44 -20.82
CA SER A 180 3.24 -2.33 -19.84
C SER A 180 2.06 -3.15 -20.39
N GLU A 181 1.43 -2.73 -21.51
CA GLU A 181 0.39 -3.47 -22.23
C GLU A 181 0.98 -4.59 -23.09
#